data_0e6dc6c7facb6724792db6b468e51efe
#
_entry.id   0e6dc6c7facb6724792db6b468e51efe
#
_cell.length_a   1.000
_cell.length_b   1.000
_cell.length_c   1.000
_cell.angle_alpha   90.00
_cell.angle_beta   90.00
_cell.angle_gamma   90.00
#
_symmetry.space_group_name_H-M   'P 1'
#
loop_
_entity.id
_entity.type
_entity.pdbx_description
1 polymer ?
#
loop_
_entity_poly.entity_id
_entity_poly.type
_entity_poly.pdbx_seq_one_letter_code
_entity_poly.pdbx_strand_id
1 'polypeptide(L)'
;KAYLGILGLTGITAYLGLDKIGKPKKGETLLVSGAAGAVGSVAGQIGKIKGCRVVGIAGSEEKIDRIQEKFGFDAAINYKTTDDMQKAIAEACPDGVDVYFDNVGGEILDAALANMNKYGRVINCGAISLYNKSEKPTGPRVETTLIKNSILMQGFTVRDFVKDFGPAQKQLAAWMEKDKLSYLETVVEGFESIPQAFIDLFDGKNKGKMIVVV
;
A
#
# COMPACT_ATOMS: atom_id res chain seq x y z
N LYS A 1 -5.52 18.39 10.14
CA LYS A 1 -5.70 16.93 9.96
C LYS A 1 -4.60 16.32 9.10
N ALA A 2 -4.12 16.98 8.02
CA ALA A 2 -3.07 16.44 7.13
C ALA A 2 -1.82 15.92 7.87
N TYR A 3 -1.41 16.56 8.96
CA TYR A 3 -0.28 16.13 9.81
C TYR A 3 -0.54 14.82 10.60
N LEU A 4 -1.80 14.40 10.74
CA LEU A 4 -2.15 13.09 11.31
C LEU A 4 -2.15 11.97 10.26
N GLY A 5 -2.13 12.33 8.98
CA GLY A 5 -2.21 11.44 7.83
C GLY A 5 -1.04 11.63 6.86
N ILE A 6 -1.35 12.24 5.71
CA ILE A 6 -0.45 12.32 4.56
C ILE A 6 0.87 13.08 4.82
N LEU A 7 0.85 14.14 5.62
CA LEU A 7 2.05 14.87 6.08
C LEU A 7 2.63 14.31 7.39
N GLY A 8 2.01 13.28 7.95
CA GLY A 8 2.45 12.59 9.15
C GLY A 8 2.96 11.19 8.85
N LEU A 9 2.83 10.32 9.87
CA LEU A 9 3.44 9.00 9.88
C LEU A 9 3.07 8.15 8.65
N THR A 10 1.79 8.15 8.21
CA THR A 10 1.34 7.28 7.13
C THR A 10 1.89 7.70 5.77
N GLY A 11 1.91 9.01 5.46
CA GLY A 11 2.50 9.50 4.22
C GLY A 11 4.02 9.35 4.20
N ILE A 12 4.69 9.65 5.32
CA ILE A 12 6.13 9.46 5.48
C ILE A 12 6.52 7.98 5.30
N THR A 13 5.71 7.06 5.85
CA THR A 13 5.91 5.61 5.65
C THR A 13 5.84 5.22 4.18
N ALA A 14 4.82 5.67 3.46
CA ALA A 14 4.68 5.40 2.02
C ALA A 14 5.88 5.95 1.23
N TYR A 15 6.25 7.21 1.52
CA TYR A 15 7.37 7.87 0.84
C TYR A 15 8.70 7.13 1.09
N LEU A 16 9.04 6.87 2.34
CA LEU A 16 10.33 6.27 2.69
C LEU A 16 10.44 4.81 2.26
N GLY A 17 9.36 4.03 2.34
CA GLY A 17 9.34 2.67 1.80
C GLY A 17 9.66 2.64 0.32
N LEU A 18 9.06 3.56 -0.46
CA LEU A 18 9.36 3.67 -1.89
C LEU A 18 10.73 4.26 -2.17
N ASP A 19 11.17 5.30 -1.44
CA ASP A 19 12.44 5.98 -1.67
C ASP A 19 13.65 5.13 -1.29
N LYS A 20 13.60 4.46 -0.14
CA LYS A 20 14.74 3.71 0.40
C LYS A 20 14.83 2.28 -0.13
N ILE A 21 13.68 1.61 -0.31
CA ILE A 21 13.62 0.18 -0.62
C ILE A 21 13.15 -0.05 -2.07
N GLY A 22 11.94 0.39 -2.40
CA GLY A 22 11.31 0.11 -3.70
C GLY A 22 12.00 0.77 -4.88
N LYS A 23 12.42 2.00 -4.73
CA LYS A 23 13.09 2.82 -5.74
C LYS A 23 12.46 2.70 -7.13
N PRO A 24 11.13 2.94 -7.24
CA PRO A 24 10.40 2.73 -8.49
C PRO A 24 10.91 3.67 -9.59
N LYS A 25 10.99 3.13 -10.80
CA LYS A 25 11.46 3.85 -12.00
C LYS A 25 10.32 4.04 -12.98
N LYS A 26 10.44 5.03 -13.83
CA LYS A 26 9.48 5.26 -14.92
C LYS A 26 9.34 4.02 -15.80
N GLY A 27 8.09 3.64 -16.07
CA GLY A 27 7.74 2.47 -16.88
C GLY A 27 7.64 1.16 -16.11
N GLU A 28 8.06 1.10 -14.84
CA GLU A 28 7.88 -0.08 -14.00
C GLU A 28 6.42 -0.22 -13.52
N THR A 29 6.03 -1.43 -13.19
CA THR A 29 4.73 -1.74 -12.57
C THR A 29 4.87 -1.77 -11.04
N LEU A 30 4.11 -0.89 -10.37
CA LEU A 30 3.95 -0.87 -8.91
C LEU A 30 2.61 -1.49 -8.52
N LEU A 31 2.65 -2.61 -7.81
CA LEU A 31 1.49 -3.21 -7.17
C LEU A 31 1.41 -2.72 -5.71
N VAL A 32 0.21 -2.40 -5.22
CA VAL A 32 -0.01 -1.92 -3.85
C VAL A 32 -1.16 -2.69 -3.21
N SER A 33 -0.92 -3.38 -2.11
CA SER A 33 -1.98 -3.97 -1.28
C SER A 33 -2.49 -2.98 -0.24
N GLY A 34 -3.77 -3.11 0.17
CA GLY A 34 -4.42 -2.13 1.04
C GLY A 34 -4.44 -0.73 0.39
N ALA A 35 -4.62 -0.70 -0.93
CA ALA A 35 -4.42 0.48 -1.78
C ALA A 35 -5.32 1.68 -1.46
N ALA A 36 -6.50 1.45 -0.88
CA ALA A 36 -7.42 2.52 -0.47
C ALA A 36 -7.17 3.04 0.96
N GLY A 37 -6.21 2.45 1.68
CA GLY A 37 -5.84 2.86 3.04
C GLY A 37 -4.92 4.09 3.06
N ALA A 38 -4.63 4.58 4.27
CA ALA A 38 -3.87 5.82 4.49
C ALA A 38 -2.42 5.76 3.95
N VAL A 39 -1.78 4.59 3.97
CA VAL A 39 -0.43 4.36 3.42
C VAL A 39 -0.52 4.00 1.93
N GLY A 40 -1.37 3.02 1.58
CA GLY A 40 -1.45 2.48 0.23
C GLY A 40 -1.87 3.51 -0.82
N SER A 41 -2.83 4.40 -0.50
CA SER A 41 -3.26 5.44 -1.43
C SER A 41 -2.16 6.45 -1.74
N VAL A 42 -1.33 6.77 -0.76
CA VAL A 42 -0.17 7.65 -0.95
C VAL A 42 0.93 6.93 -1.74
N ALA A 43 1.20 5.67 -1.41
CA ALA A 43 2.21 4.88 -2.12
C ALA A 43 1.91 4.77 -3.62
N GLY A 44 0.65 4.48 -3.99
CA GLY A 44 0.25 4.42 -5.39
C GLY A 44 0.37 5.75 -6.12
N GLN A 45 -0.07 6.85 -5.51
CA GLN A 45 0.08 8.18 -6.11
C GLN A 45 1.56 8.56 -6.29
N ILE A 46 2.43 8.22 -5.35
CA ILE A 46 3.89 8.41 -5.52
C ILE A 46 4.38 7.58 -6.73
N GLY A 47 3.89 6.35 -6.90
CA GLY A 47 4.17 5.55 -8.10
C GLY A 47 3.77 6.26 -9.38
N LYS A 48 2.57 6.86 -9.43
CA LYS A 48 2.11 7.68 -10.58
C LYS A 48 3.03 8.88 -10.82
N ILE A 49 3.42 9.61 -9.78
CA ILE A 49 4.36 10.74 -9.87
C ILE A 49 5.71 10.29 -10.44
N LYS A 50 6.15 9.06 -10.11
CA LYS A 50 7.40 8.47 -10.62
C LYS A 50 7.25 7.90 -12.05
N GLY A 51 6.04 7.88 -12.61
CA GLY A 51 5.77 7.41 -13.97
C GLY A 51 5.62 5.89 -14.07
N CYS A 52 5.23 5.23 -12.99
CA CYS A 52 4.90 3.82 -12.97
C CYS A 52 3.48 3.55 -13.50
N ARG A 53 3.25 2.34 -14.03
CA ARG A 53 1.94 1.72 -14.03
C ARG A 53 1.63 1.33 -12.59
N VAL A 54 0.46 1.71 -12.08
CA VAL A 54 0.08 1.44 -10.68
C VAL A 54 -1.19 0.61 -10.62
N VAL A 55 -1.09 -0.53 -9.93
CA VAL A 55 -2.20 -1.46 -9.72
C VAL A 55 -2.49 -1.55 -8.22
N GLY A 56 -3.76 -1.41 -7.84
CA GLY A 56 -4.18 -1.43 -6.44
C GLY A 56 -4.99 -2.67 -6.09
N ILE A 57 -4.80 -3.21 -4.88
CA ILE A 57 -5.66 -4.26 -4.32
C ILE A 57 -6.45 -3.67 -3.16
N ALA A 58 -7.78 -3.75 -3.22
CA ALA A 58 -8.71 -3.25 -2.21
C ALA A 58 -9.89 -4.21 -2.02
N GLY A 59 -10.77 -3.98 -1.02
CA GLY A 59 -11.79 -4.96 -0.63
C GLY A 59 -13.23 -4.50 -0.83
N SER A 60 -13.51 -3.58 -1.75
CA SER A 60 -14.87 -3.24 -2.20
C SER A 60 -14.82 -2.45 -3.50
N GLU A 61 -15.91 -2.53 -4.30
CA GLU A 61 -16.02 -1.80 -5.55
C GLU A 61 -15.89 -0.28 -5.34
N GLU A 62 -16.53 0.27 -4.31
CA GLU A 62 -16.40 1.70 -3.97
C GLU A 62 -14.93 2.12 -3.75
N LYS A 63 -14.10 1.23 -3.18
CA LYS A 63 -12.67 1.50 -2.99
C LYS A 63 -11.89 1.37 -4.30
N ILE A 64 -12.27 0.43 -5.14
CA ILE A 64 -11.73 0.23 -6.49
C ILE A 64 -11.94 1.48 -7.33
N ASP A 65 -13.20 1.91 -7.48
CA ASP A 65 -13.56 3.12 -8.24
C ASP A 65 -12.77 4.33 -7.74
N ARG A 66 -12.70 4.49 -6.43
CA ARG A 66 -12.03 5.62 -5.80
C ARG A 66 -10.53 5.69 -6.06
N ILE A 67 -9.82 4.55 -5.99
CA ILE A 67 -8.37 4.56 -6.25
C ILE A 67 -8.07 4.81 -7.72
N GLN A 68 -8.95 4.40 -8.63
CA GLN A 68 -8.81 4.67 -10.05
C GLN A 68 -9.19 6.12 -10.39
N GLU A 69 -10.39 6.55 -10.02
CA GLU A 69 -10.91 7.87 -10.41
C GLU A 69 -10.20 9.02 -9.69
N LYS A 70 -9.96 8.88 -8.38
CA LYS A 70 -9.41 9.96 -7.56
C LYS A 70 -7.89 9.95 -7.47
N PHE A 71 -7.28 8.77 -7.40
CA PHE A 71 -5.83 8.65 -7.19
C PHE A 71 -5.08 8.23 -8.45
N GLY A 72 -5.80 8.00 -9.56
CA GLY A 72 -5.22 7.75 -10.88
C GLY A 72 -4.51 6.40 -11.02
N PHE A 73 -4.90 5.38 -10.25
CA PHE A 73 -4.40 4.02 -10.45
C PHE A 73 -4.85 3.49 -11.82
N ASP A 74 -3.97 2.78 -12.50
CA ASP A 74 -4.23 2.30 -13.87
C ASP A 74 -5.15 1.08 -13.87
N ALA A 75 -5.12 0.26 -12.81
CA ALA A 75 -6.00 -0.88 -12.61
C ALA A 75 -6.20 -1.15 -11.11
N ALA A 76 -7.22 -1.92 -10.79
CA ALA A 76 -7.49 -2.32 -9.42
C ALA A 76 -8.13 -3.71 -9.35
N ILE A 77 -7.90 -4.42 -8.24
CA ILE A 77 -8.38 -5.78 -7.98
C ILE A 77 -9.16 -5.77 -6.67
N ASN A 78 -10.39 -6.28 -6.70
CA ASN A 78 -11.19 -6.52 -5.51
C ASN A 78 -10.90 -7.92 -4.95
N TYR A 79 -10.10 -8.00 -3.90
CA TYR A 79 -9.69 -9.29 -3.32
C TYR A 79 -10.85 -10.10 -2.70
N LYS A 80 -12.00 -9.45 -2.41
CA LYS A 80 -13.17 -10.14 -1.83
C LYS A 80 -14.03 -10.86 -2.87
N THR A 81 -13.93 -10.47 -4.13
CA THR A 81 -14.70 -11.06 -5.24
C THR A 81 -13.80 -11.81 -6.22
N THR A 82 -12.52 -11.95 -5.91
CA THR A 82 -11.52 -12.62 -6.74
C THR A 82 -11.24 -14.02 -6.19
N ASP A 83 -11.53 -15.05 -6.96
CA ASP A 83 -11.30 -16.46 -6.57
C ASP A 83 -9.82 -16.86 -6.70
N ASP A 84 -9.13 -16.34 -7.71
CA ASP A 84 -7.71 -16.60 -7.99
C ASP A 84 -6.93 -15.28 -8.04
N MET A 85 -6.34 -14.92 -6.91
CA MET A 85 -5.58 -13.67 -6.77
C MET A 85 -4.32 -13.65 -7.64
N GLN A 86 -3.66 -14.80 -7.82
CA GLN A 86 -2.47 -14.87 -8.66
C GLN A 86 -2.80 -14.55 -10.12
N LYS A 87 -3.88 -15.13 -10.64
CA LYS A 87 -4.37 -14.88 -11.99
C LYS A 87 -4.83 -13.43 -12.17
N ALA A 88 -5.58 -12.91 -11.20
CA ALA A 88 -6.05 -11.52 -11.25
C ALA A 88 -4.89 -10.50 -11.26
N ILE A 89 -3.81 -10.76 -10.50
CA ILE A 89 -2.60 -9.92 -10.56
C ILE A 89 -1.94 -10.04 -11.93
N ALA A 90 -1.82 -11.24 -12.51
CA ALA A 90 -1.25 -11.42 -13.84
C ALA A 90 -2.01 -10.66 -14.92
N GLU A 91 -3.35 -10.68 -14.87
CA GLU A 91 -4.21 -9.95 -15.80
C GLU A 91 -4.10 -8.42 -15.64
N ALA A 92 -4.05 -7.93 -14.39
CA ALA A 92 -3.91 -6.50 -14.11
C ALA A 92 -2.49 -5.96 -14.36
N CYS A 93 -1.47 -6.82 -14.28
CA CYS A 93 -0.06 -6.52 -14.46
C CYS A 93 0.53 -7.35 -15.63
N PRO A 94 0.15 -7.10 -16.89
CA PRO A 94 0.53 -7.95 -18.03
C PRO A 94 2.06 -8.02 -18.24
N ASP A 95 2.80 -7.00 -17.83
CA ASP A 95 4.27 -6.96 -17.90
C ASP A 95 4.93 -7.46 -16.59
N GLY A 96 4.16 -8.06 -15.68
CA GLY A 96 4.61 -8.50 -14.37
C GLY A 96 4.71 -7.34 -13.37
N VAL A 97 5.21 -7.64 -12.16
CA VAL A 97 5.33 -6.68 -11.04
C VAL A 97 6.79 -6.39 -10.74
N ASP A 98 7.21 -5.14 -10.86
CA ASP A 98 8.58 -4.71 -10.57
C ASP A 98 8.75 -4.28 -9.10
N VAL A 99 7.73 -3.62 -8.54
CA VAL A 99 7.71 -3.18 -7.16
C VAL A 99 6.39 -3.59 -6.52
N TYR A 100 6.45 -4.26 -5.38
CA TYR A 100 5.26 -4.56 -4.58
C TYR A 100 5.35 -3.84 -3.23
N PHE A 101 4.38 -2.98 -2.94
CA PHE A 101 4.23 -2.32 -1.65
C PHE A 101 3.19 -3.07 -0.82
N ASP A 102 3.67 -3.84 0.14
CA ASP A 102 2.83 -4.75 0.92
C ASP A 102 2.41 -4.14 2.27
N ASN A 103 1.09 -3.97 2.42
CA ASN A 103 0.45 -3.59 3.69
C ASN A 103 -0.32 -4.75 4.32
N VAL A 104 -0.48 -5.89 3.64
CA VAL A 104 -1.45 -6.92 3.98
C VAL A 104 -0.81 -8.25 4.38
N GLY A 105 0.22 -8.69 3.68
CA GLY A 105 0.83 -10.01 3.88
C GLY A 105 -0.07 -11.18 3.46
N GLY A 106 0.24 -12.37 3.95
CA GLY A 106 -0.55 -13.59 3.74
C GLY A 106 -0.72 -13.97 2.28
N GLU A 107 -1.87 -14.50 1.90
CA GLU A 107 -2.17 -15.01 0.56
C GLU A 107 -1.99 -13.96 -0.55
N ILE A 108 -2.22 -12.68 -0.25
CA ILE A 108 -2.00 -11.60 -1.22
C ILE A 108 -0.49 -11.42 -1.49
N LEU A 109 0.36 -11.52 -0.47
CA LEU A 109 1.81 -11.52 -0.65
C LEU A 109 2.27 -12.72 -1.47
N ASP A 110 1.73 -13.92 -1.19
CA ASP A 110 2.07 -15.14 -1.91
C ASP A 110 1.72 -15.00 -3.41
N ALA A 111 0.53 -14.51 -3.71
CA ALA A 111 0.08 -14.25 -5.07
C ALA A 111 0.91 -13.17 -5.78
N ALA A 112 1.30 -12.11 -5.07
CA ALA A 112 2.16 -11.06 -5.60
C ALA A 112 3.55 -11.59 -5.95
N LEU A 113 4.16 -12.39 -5.05
CA LEU A 113 5.48 -12.99 -5.28
C LEU A 113 5.52 -13.88 -6.52
N ALA A 114 4.44 -14.59 -6.84
CA ALA A 114 4.33 -15.42 -8.04
C ALA A 114 4.34 -14.60 -9.35
N ASN A 115 4.01 -13.31 -9.27
CA ASN A 115 3.93 -12.38 -10.40
C ASN A 115 5.11 -11.38 -10.48
N MET A 116 6.09 -11.51 -9.56
CA MET A 116 7.24 -10.60 -9.53
C MET A 116 8.21 -10.83 -10.70
N ASN A 117 8.59 -9.74 -11.30
CA ASN A 117 9.65 -9.70 -12.31
C ASN A 117 11.02 -10.03 -11.70
N LYS A 118 11.96 -10.38 -12.57
CA LYS A 118 13.37 -10.53 -12.18
C LYS A 118 13.90 -9.20 -11.66
N TYR A 119 14.63 -9.23 -10.53
CA TYR A 119 15.11 -8.06 -9.80
C TYR A 119 13.97 -7.20 -9.19
N GLY A 120 12.79 -7.78 -9.02
CA GLY A 120 11.68 -7.15 -8.32
C GLY A 120 12.03 -6.78 -6.88
N ARG A 121 11.28 -5.81 -6.34
CA ARG A 121 11.47 -5.33 -4.96
C ARG A 121 10.15 -5.40 -4.21
N VAL A 122 10.15 -6.10 -3.09
CA VAL A 122 9.01 -6.23 -2.18
C VAL A 122 9.28 -5.41 -0.91
N ILE A 123 8.41 -4.46 -0.63
CA ILE A 123 8.47 -3.57 0.53
C ILE A 123 7.45 -4.06 1.55
N ASN A 124 7.89 -4.81 2.56
CA ASN A 124 7.00 -5.28 3.62
C ASN A 124 6.79 -4.17 4.65
N CYS A 125 5.72 -3.39 4.44
CA CYS A 125 5.33 -2.29 5.30
C CYS A 125 4.40 -2.73 6.43
N GLY A 126 3.55 -3.73 6.19
CA GLY A 126 2.60 -4.26 7.14
C GLY A 126 2.09 -5.64 6.76
N ALA A 127 1.41 -6.30 7.69
CA ALA A 127 0.82 -7.62 7.52
C ALA A 127 -0.55 -7.69 8.20
N ILE A 128 -1.45 -6.75 7.88
CA ILE A 128 -2.71 -6.57 8.62
C ILE A 128 -3.60 -7.81 8.60
N SER A 129 -3.50 -8.66 7.58
CA SER A 129 -4.21 -9.94 7.50
C SER A 129 -3.77 -10.95 8.58
N LEU A 130 -2.62 -10.72 9.20
CA LEU A 130 -2.01 -11.63 10.17
C LEU A 130 -2.09 -11.13 11.62
N TYR A 131 -2.37 -9.84 11.87
CA TYR A 131 -2.25 -9.24 13.21
C TYR A 131 -3.21 -9.82 14.23
N ASN A 132 -4.40 -10.25 13.82
CA ASN A 132 -5.43 -10.81 14.71
C ASN A 132 -5.55 -12.34 14.63
N LYS A 133 -4.61 -13.02 13.95
CA LYS A 133 -4.61 -14.48 13.90
C LYS A 133 -4.07 -15.06 15.21
N SER A 134 -4.83 -15.97 15.82
CA SER A 134 -4.40 -16.70 17.03
C SER A 134 -3.44 -17.84 16.72
N GLU A 135 -3.51 -18.39 15.51
CA GLU A 135 -2.66 -19.48 15.06
C GLU A 135 -1.44 -18.94 14.29
N LYS A 136 -0.34 -19.71 14.32
CA LYS A 136 0.85 -19.36 13.54
C LYS A 136 0.51 -19.37 12.06
N PRO A 137 0.71 -18.26 11.35
CA PRO A 137 0.47 -18.19 9.92
C PRO A 137 1.32 -19.22 9.17
N THR A 138 0.70 -19.88 8.18
CA THR A 138 1.37 -20.81 7.27
C THR A 138 1.23 -20.30 5.85
N GLY A 139 2.18 -20.66 4.97
CA GLY A 139 2.19 -20.25 3.57
C GLY A 139 3.27 -21.02 2.78
N PRO A 140 3.36 -20.78 1.47
CA PRO A 140 4.38 -21.40 0.65
C PRO A 140 5.78 -20.93 1.07
N ARG A 141 6.76 -21.78 0.77
CA ARG A 141 8.17 -21.43 0.93
C ARG A 141 8.58 -20.47 -0.20
N VAL A 142 9.06 -19.30 0.18
CA VAL A 142 9.34 -18.22 -0.79
C VAL A 142 10.78 -18.22 -1.32
N GLU A 143 11.69 -18.94 -0.68
CA GLU A 143 13.12 -18.91 -0.95
C GLU A 143 13.46 -19.20 -2.42
N THR A 144 12.82 -20.21 -3.01
CA THR A 144 13.04 -20.59 -4.41
C THR A 144 12.64 -19.47 -5.37
N THR A 145 11.51 -18.80 -5.10
CA THR A 145 11.03 -17.67 -5.92
C THR A 145 11.98 -16.49 -5.82
N LEU A 146 12.42 -16.15 -4.61
CA LEU A 146 13.39 -15.08 -4.38
C LEU A 146 14.70 -15.32 -5.12
N ILE A 147 15.25 -16.55 -5.03
CA ILE A 147 16.50 -16.92 -5.69
C ILE A 147 16.34 -16.89 -7.22
N LYS A 148 15.30 -17.56 -7.75
CA LYS A 148 15.08 -17.69 -9.20
C LYS A 148 14.93 -16.33 -9.88
N ASN A 149 14.23 -15.41 -9.25
CA ASN A 149 13.92 -14.09 -9.81
C ASN A 149 14.82 -12.97 -9.23
N SER A 150 15.81 -13.31 -8.38
CA SER A 150 16.71 -12.33 -7.73
C SER A 150 15.93 -11.19 -7.05
N ILE A 151 14.85 -11.52 -6.34
CA ILE A 151 13.96 -10.56 -5.71
C ILE A 151 14.60 -10.03 -4.43
N LEU A 152 14.58 -8.71 -4.22
CA LEU A 152 14.81 -8.07 -2.94
C LEU A 152 13.49 -8.03 -2.16
N MET A 153 13.43 -8.68 -1.01
CA MET A 153 12.29 -8.59 -0.09
C MET A 153 12.77 -8.02 1.25
N GLN A 154 12.24 -6.85 1.62
CA GLN A 154 12.70 -6.13 2.80
C GLN A 154 11.54 -5.57 3.63
N GLY A 155 11.52 -5.94 4.92
CA GLY A 155 10.68 -5.29 5.94
C GLY A 155 11.34 -4.03 6.49
N PHE A 156 10.53 -3.09 6.96
CA PHE A 156 11.00 -1.90 7.64
C PHE A 156 9.97 -1.37 8.63
N THR A 157 10.42 -0.62 9.60
CA THR A 157 9.60 0.32 10.35
C THR A 157 9.98 1.74 9.96
N VAL A 158 9.01 2.64 9.90
CA VAL A 158 9.31 4.03 9.53
C VAL A 158 10.32 4.68 10.48
N ARG A 159 10.41 4.18 11.72
CA ARG A 159 11.37 4.65 12.75
C ARG A 159 12.83 4.41 12.35
N ASP A 160 13.10 3.47 11.46
CA ASP A 160 14.46 3.21 10.96
C ASP A 160 15.00 4.42 10.16
N PHE A 161 14.11 5.31 9.72
CA PHE A 161 14.41 6.46 8.85
C PHE A 161 14.09 7.82 9.50
N VAL A 162 14.11 7.95 10.82
CA VAL A 162 13.75 9.20 11.54
C VAL A 162 14.47 10.43 10.99
N LYS A 163 15.74 10.28 10.60
CA LYS A 163 16.56 11.37 10.04
C LYS A 163 16.02 11.91 8.70
N ASP A 164 15.25 11.11 7.98
CA ASP A 164 14.67 11.45 6.68
C ASP A 164 13.25 12.02 6.78
N PHE A 165 12.64 12.11 7.98
CA PHE A 165 11.27 12.57 8.16
C PHE A 165 11.04 13.99 7.64
N GLY A 166 11.91 14.93 8.00
CA GLY A 166 11.80 16.32 7.54
C GLY A 166 11.87 16.48 6.01
N PRO A 167 12.87 15.92 5.34
CA PRO A 167 12.93 15.87 3.89
C PRO A 167 11.70 15.21 3.23
N ALA A 168 11.26 14.05 3.76
CA ALA A 168 10.07 13.35 3.27
C ALA A 168 8.80 14.21 3.37
N GLN A 169 8.58 14.84 4.52
CA GLN A 169 7.42 15.70 4.76
C GLN A 169 7.42 16.92 3.82
N LYS A 170 8.58 17.57 3.62
CA LYS A 170 8.71 18.67 2.66
C LYS A 170 8.38 18.25 1.25
N GLN A 171 8.83 17.07 0.83
CA GLN A 171 8.55 16.56 -0.52
C GLN A 171 7.06 16.24 -0.70
N LEU A 172 6.41 15.63 0.30
CA LEU A 172 4.98 15.36 0.29
C LEU A 172 4.17 16.66 0.20
N ALA A 173 4.52 17.66 1.02
CA ALA A 173 3.87 18.97 0.99
C ALA A 173 4.01 19.63 -0.39
N ALA A 174 5.21 19.62 -0.98
CA ALA A 174 5.44 20.18 -2.30
C ALA A 174 4.64 19.48 -3.42
N TRP A 175 4.36 18.19 -3.30
CA TRP A 175 3.48 17.49 -4.23
C TRP A 175 2.00 17.84 -4.01
N MET A 176 1.58 18.04 -2.78
CA MET A 176 0.22 18.50 -2.46
C MET A 176 -0.04 19.91 -2.99
N GLU A 177 0.90 20.85 -2.80
CA GLU A 177 0.81 22.21 -3.32
C GLU A 177 0.71 22.28 -4.85
N LYS A 178 1.16 21.24 -5.54
CA LYS A 178 1.11 21.10 -7.00
C LYS A 178 -0.05 20.21 -7.47
N ASP A 179 -1.00 19.89 -6.61
CA ASP A 179 -2.14 18.99 -6.86
C ASP A 179 -1.74 17.60 -7.41
N LYS A 180 -0.50 17.17 -7.15
CA LYS A 180 0.02 15.86 -7.56
C LYS A 180 -0.27 14.76 -6.54
N LEU A 181 -0.64 15.14 -5.33
CA LEU A 181 -0.90 14.23 -4.22
C LEU A 181 -2.13 14.69 -3.45
N SER A 182 -3.09 13.82 -3.29
CA SER A 182 -4.32 14.06 -2.55
C SER A 182 -4.54 12.98 -1.49
N TYR A 183 -5.46 13.22 -0.55
CA TYR A 183 -5.76 12.27 0.51
C TYR A 183 -7.24 12.22 0.83
N LEU A 184 -7.62 11.19 1.56
CA LEU A 184 -8.95 11.00 2.12
C LEU A 184 -8.84 10.70 3.61
N GLU A 185 -9.86 11.14 4.33
CA GLU A 185 -10.02 10.89 5.75
C GLU A 185 -11.43 10.37 6.03
N THR A 186 -11.52 9.41 6.92
CA THR A 186 -12.77 9.03 7.57
C THR A 186 -12.75 9.71 8.95
N VAL A 187 -13.63 10.66 9.16
CA VAL A 187 -13.73 11.40 10.43
C VAL A 187 -14.92 10.88 11.20
N VAL A 188 -14.68 10.52 12.46
CA VAL A 188 -15.69 10.07 13.42
C VAL A 188 -15.62 11.01 14.63
N GLU A 189 -16.75 11.38 15.20
CA GLU A 189 -16.83 12.31 16.32
C GLU A 189 -17.08 11.58 17.65
N GLY A 190 -16.55 12.14 18.74
CA GLY A 190 -16.75 11.68 20.11
C GLY A 190 -15.69 10.70 20.60
N PHE A 191 -15.23 10.91 21.84
CA PHE A 191 -14.24 10.07 22.51
C PHE A 191 -14.69 8.61 22.61
N GLU A 192 -15.96 8.37 22.89
CA GLU A 192 -16.60 7.05 23.01
C GLU A 192 -16.60 6.27 21.69
N SER A 193 -16.40 6.92 20.56
CA SER A 193 -16.33 6.29 19.24
C SER A 193 -14.97 5.63 18.95
N ILE A 194 -13.94 5.89 19.76
CA ILE A 194 -12.57 5.38 19.52
C ILE A 194 -12.52 3.85 19.41
N PRO A 195 -13.14 3.04 20.31
CA PRO A 195 -13.09 1.60 20.21
C PRO A 195 -13.71 1.07 18.91
N GLN A 196 -14.88 1.63 18.52
CA GLN A 196 -15.55 1.20 17.30
C GLN A 196 -14.78 1.63 16.05
N ALA A 197 -14.25 2.83 16.01
CA ALA A 197 -13.40 3.29 14.90
C ALA A 197 -12.15 2.43 14.73
N PHE A 198 -11.57 1.93 15.83
CA PHE A 198 -10.45 0.99 15.80
C PHE A 198 -10.84 -0.37 15.23
N ILE A 199 -12.00 -0.92 15.62
CA ILE A 199 -12.54 -2.17 15.06
C ILE A 199 -12.81 -2.00 13.57
N ASP A 200 -13.41 -0.90 13.17
CA ASP A 200 -13.76 -0.59 11.78
C ASP A 200 -12.53 -0.51 10.85
N LEU A 201 -11.33 -0.24 11.38
CA LEU A 201 -10.08 -0.32 10.62
C LEU A 201 -9.80 -1.77 10.15
N PHE A 202 -9.99 -2.76 11.03
CA PHE A 202 -9.78 -4.17 10.69
C PHE A 202 -10.89 -4.71 9.78
N ASP A 203 -12.11 -4.20 9.92
CA ASP A 203 -13.22 -4.49 9.01
C ASP A 203 -13.07 -3.81 7.64
N GLY A 204 -12.07 -2.92 7.51
CA GLY A 204 -11.80 -2.19 6.29
C GLY A 204 -12.88 -1.16 5.94
N LYS A 205 -13.61 -0.61 6.92
CA LYS A 205 -14.67 0.40 6.69
C LYS A 205 -14.12 1.80 6.43
N ASN A 206 -12.86 2.05 6.78
CA ASN A 206 -12.22 3.34 6.56
C ASN A 206 -11.97 3.65 5.08
N LYS A 207 -12.04 4.93 4.76
CA LYS A 207 -11.68 5.53 3.48
C LYS A 207 -10.48 6.45 3.73
N GLY A 208 -9.28 6.02 3.34
CA GLY A 208 -8.05 6.72 3.70
C GLY A 208 -7.72 6.63 5.19
N LYS A 209 -7.34 7.75 5.81
CA LYS A 209 -6.98 7.80 7.23
C LYS A 209 -8.23 7.90 8.11
N MET A 210 -8.36 6.97 9.08
CA MET A 210 -9.34 7.07 10.16
C MET A 210 -8.86 8.10 11.20
N ILE A 211 -9.72 9.04 11.56
CA ILE A 211 -9.47 10.09 12.57
C ILE A 211 -10.70 10.18 13.47
N VAL A 212 -10.50 10.15 14.77
CA VAL A 212 -11.54 10.48 15.76
C VAL A 212 -11.28 11.89 16.30
N VAL A 213 -12.30 12.72 16.27
CA VAL A 213 -12.28 14.08 16.83
C VAL A 213 -12.98 14.04 18.18
N VAL A 214 -12.30 14.50 19.22
CA VAL A 214 -12.78 14.54 20.61
C VAL A 214 -12.93 15.96 21.08
#